data_b6e562682170f8860053b43aff61d82c
#
_entry.id   b6e562682170f8860053b43aff61d82c
#
_cell.length_a   1.000
_cell.length_b   1.000
_cell.length_c   1.000
_cell.angle_alpha   90.00
_cell.angle_beta   90.00
_cell.angle_gamma   90.00
#
_symmetry.space_group_name_H-M   'P 1'
#
loop_
_entity.id
_entity.type
_entity.pdbx_description
1 polymer ?
#
loop_
_entity_poly.entity_id
_entity_poly.type
_entity_poly.pdbx_seq_one_letter_code
_entity_poly.pdbx_strand_id
1 'polypeptide(L)'
;MATFDPRQVSERWADWRARVDLDEYDQRWVRMEESGRASHGEADLIAALGVAPVLDAGCGMGRVAIELARRGIDVDGVDLDPDLLSYARRNAPHLTWHHDDLASMQLPRRYGVVAMPGNVMIFCHPHQRRAVVHTAVQHLEPGGLVVAGFSLVDNGGLTLDEYDALCAACDLTLVDRFATWEGAPYSGGEYAVSIHRRTDRFTVHDALHEARASIRRVRAADLAVLLAGPNPPVVVDTRTQTDRARFGVIAGSIHVPRTVLEWHLDPANGFRHPQAPSFHQPLVVVCNRGYSSSMGAASLQRIGFTAVSDLVGGMHAWITAGLPVEPADHSHLDF
;
A
#
# COMPACT_ATOMS: atom_id res chain seq x y z
N MET A 1 8.26 17.71 16.66
CA MET A 1 7.36 18.07 15.55
C MET A 1 7.74 17.24 14.34
N ALA A 2 6.87 16.36 13.89
CA ALA A 2 7.10 15.64 12.64
C ALA A 2 7.13 16.66 11.48
N THR A 3 8.19 16.61 10.67
CA THR A 3 8.32 17.47 9.49
C THR A 3 7.63 16.74 8.33
N PHE A 4 6.42 17.19 7.98
CA PHE A 4 5.72 16.69 6.80
C PHE A 4 6.37 17.24 5.52
N ASP A 5 6.42 16.41 4.49
CA ASP A 5 6.71 16.93 3.14
C ASP A 5 5.47 17.72 2.66
N PRO A 6 5.57 19.04 2.46
CA PRO A 6 4.43 19.87 2.05
C PRO A 6 3.84 19.47 0.69
N ARG A 7 4.52 18.57 -0.05
CA ARG A 7 4.02 18.01 -1.31
C ARG A 7 3.04 16.85 -1.10
N GLN A 8 2.93 16.32 0.12
CA GLN A 8 2.06 15.18 0.45
C GLN A 8 0.68 15.61 0.96
N VAL A 9 0.58 16.81 1.52
CA VAL A 9 -0.67 17.30 2.10
C VAL A 9 -1.08 18.63 1.49
N SER A 10 -2.39 18.94 1.52
CA SER A 10 -2.88 20.23 1.12
C SER A 10 -2.53 21.32 2.15
N GLU A 11 -2.53 22.59 1.71
CA GLU A 11 -2.40 23.75 2.62
C GLU A 11 -3.48 23.70 3.72
N ARG A 12 -4.70 23.28 3.39
CA ARG A 12 -5.80 23.10 4.34
C ARG A 12 -5.43 22.15 5.49
N TRP A 13 -4.80 21.02 5.19
CA TRP A 13 -4.37 20.08 6.23
C TRP A 13 -3.25 20.67 7.07
N ALA A 14 -2.27 21.30 6.43
CA ALA A 14 -1.16 21.95 7.13
C ALA A 14 -1.64 23.06 8.08
N ASP A 15 -2.59 23.87 7.63
CA ASP A 15 -3.24 24.92 8.43
C ASP A 15 -4.05 24.34 9.60
N TRP A 16 -4.78 23.25 9.37
CA TRP A 16 -5.52 22.58 10.43
C TRP A 16 -4.54 22.01 11.46
N ARG A 17 -3.50 21.31 11.01
CA ARG A 17 -2.51 20.68 11.90
C ARG A 17 -1.73 21.69 12.73
N ALA A 18 -1.44 22.85 12.18
CA ALA A 18 -0.73 23.93 12.88
C ALA A 18 -1.56 24.57 14.02
N ARG A 19 -2.90 24.48 13.95
CA ARG A 19 -3.83 25.15 14.89
C ARG A 19 -4.47 24.19 15.89
N VAL A 20 -4.51 22.88 15.59
CA VAL A 20 -5.19 21.92 16.45
C VAL A 20 -4.36 21.60 17.69
N ASP A 21 -4.99 21.70 18.85
CA ASP A 21 -4.52 21.08 20.10
C ASP A 21 -4.96 19.61 20.10
N LEU A 22 -4.00 18.70 20.09
CA LEU A 22 -4.27 17.27 19.92
C LEU A 22 -4.95 16.67 21.17
N ASP A 23 -4.60 17.13 22.36
CA ASP A 23 -5.24 16.64 23.60
C ASP A 23 -6.70 17.09 23.67
N GLU A 24 -6.98 18.36 23.30
CA GLU A 24 -8.35 18.86 23.24
C GLU A 24 -9.17 18.16 22.15
N TYR A 25 -8.53 17.86 20.99
CA TYR A 25 -9.15 17.14 19.89
C TYR A 25 -9.53 15.70 20.27
N ASP A 26 -8.63 14.97 20.97
CA ASP A 26 -8.90 13.63 21.49
C ASP A 26 -10.08 13.65 22.49
N GLN A 27 -10.06 14.57 23.46
CA GLN A 27 -11.11 14.71 24.46
C GLN A 27 -12.48 15.17 23.89
N ARG A 28 -12.50 15.81 22.73
CA ARG A 28 -13.74 16.26 22.11
C ARG A 28 -14.71 15.11 21.84
N TRP A 29 -14.20 13.98 21.38
CA TRP A 29 -15.01 12.81 21.06
C TRP A 29 -15.56 12.14 22.31
N VAL A 30 -14.76 12.05 23.35
CA VAL A 30 -15.22 11.55 24.67
C VAL A 30 -16.38 12.39 25.19
N ARG A 31 -16.24 13.72 25.12
CA ARG A 31 -17.32 14.63 25.54
C ARG A 31 -18.59 14.53 24.67
N MET A 32 -18.44 14.23 23.36
CA MET A 32 -19.61 14.00 22.51
C MET A 32 -20.37 12.73 22.90
N GLU A 33 -19.68 11.65 23.18
CA GLU A 33 -20.28 10.40 23.65
C GLU A 33 -21.00 10.60 25.01
N GLU A 34 -20.34 11.24 25.96
CA GLU A 34 -20.92 11.57 27.28
C GLU A 34 -22.18 12.46 27.19
N SER A 35 -22.24 13.31 26.15
CA SER A 35 -23.41 14.16 25.91
C SER A 35 -24.57 13.44 25.18
N GLY A 36 -24.43 12.15 24.85
CA GLY A 36 -25.44 11.38 24.14
C GLY A 36 -25.62 11.77 22.68
N ARG A 37 -24.70 12.54 22.10
CA ARG A 37 -24.69 12.85 20.66
C ARG A 37 -24.12 11.68 19.90
N ALA A 38 -24.74 11.31 18.76
CA ALA A 38 -24.21 10.29 17.88
C ALA A 38 -22.83 10.70 17.37
N SER A 39 -21.79 9.96 17.78
CA SER A 39 -20.38 10.22 17.42
C SER A 39 -19.86 9.23 16.39
N HIS A 40 -20.68 8.28 15.96
CA HIS A 40 -20.24 7.09 15.23
C HIS A 40 -20.93 6.87 13.88
N GLY A 41 -21.53 7.91 13.25
CA GLY A 41 -22.21 7.78 11.97
C GLY A 41 -21.33 7.14 10.88
N GLU A 42 -20.03 7.45 10.85
CA GLU A 42 -19.10 6.83 9.91
C GLU A 42 -18.96 5.32 10.16
N ALA A 43 -18.78 4.92 11.41
CA ALA A 43 -18.70 3.51 11.77
C ALA A 43 -20.04 2.78 11.55
N ASP A 44 -21.18 3.46 11.75
CA ASP A 44 -22.51 2.92 11.49
C ASP A 44 -22.69 2.57 10.01
N LEU A 45 -22.38 3.50 9.11
CA LEU A 45 -22.48 3.28 7.67
C LEU A 45 -21.52 2.19 7.20
N ILE A 46 -20.26 2.23 7.62
CA ILE A 46 -19.25 1.25 7.23
C ILE A 46 -19.65 -0.15 7.72
N ALA A 47 -20.09 -0.28 8.96
CA ALA A 47 -20.56 -1.55 9.51
C ALA A 47 -21.79 -2.10 8.76
N ALA A 48 -22.72 -1.22 8.35
CA ALA A 48 -23.92 -1.61 7.59
C ALA A 48 -23.60 -2.18 6.20
N LEU A 49 -22.40 -1.93 5.65
CA LEU A 49 -21.97 -2.55 4.38
C LEU A 49 -21.78 -4.07 4.51
N GLY A 50 -21.56 -4.58 5.72
CA GLY A 50 -21.40 -6.02 5.99
C GLY A 50 -20.16 -6.65 5.36
N VAL A 51 -19.14 -5.86 5.06
CA VAL A 51 -17.92 -6.28 4.36
C VAL A 51 -16.71 -5.98 5.24
N ALA A 52 -15.82 -6.97 5.40
CA ALA A 52 -14.58 -6.88 6.15
C ALA A 52 -13.46 -7.65 5.41
N PRO A 53 -12.18 -7.44 5.75
CA PRO A 53 -11.66 -6.46 6.69
C PRO A 53 -11.78 -5.02 6.19
N VAL A 54 -11.69 -4.04 7.10
CA VAL A 54 -11.80 -2.61 6.81
C VAL A 54 -10.41 -1.95 6.97
N LEU A 55 -10.07 -1.02 6.09
CA LEU A 55 -8.98 -0.07 6.28
C LEU A 55 -9.58 1.33 6.56
N ASP A 56 -9.31 1.88 7.73
CA ASP A 56 -9.56 3.29 8.05
C ASP A 56 -8.37 4.10 7.51
N ALA A 57 -8.53 4.67 6.33
CA ALA A 57 -7.47 5.36 5.60
C ALA A 57 -7.52 6.88 5.87
N GLY A 58 -6.46 7.40 6.48
CA GLY A 58 -6.44 8.72 7.10
C GLY A 58 -7.11 8.68 8.49
N CYS A 59 -6.79 7.65 9.27
CA CYS A 59 -7.49 7.31 10.51
C CYS A 59 -7.29 8.33 11.65
N GLY A 60 -6.30 9.20 11.55
CA GLY A 60 -5.96 10.15 12.61
C GLY A 60 -5.70 9.46 13.93
N MET A 61 -6.48 9.83 14.96
CA MET A 61 -6.42 9.22 16.30
C MET A 61 -7.19 7.89 16.42
N GLY A 62 -7.70 7.35 15.31
CA GLY A 62 -8.29 6.02 15.24
C GLY A 62 -9.76 5.91 15.65
N ARG A 63 -10.50 7.01 15.77
CA ARG A 63 -11.88 7.02 16.25
C ARG A 63 -12.79 6.02 15.53
N VAL A 64 -12.75 6.00 14.19
CA VAL A 64 -13.60 5.12 13.38
C VAL A 64 -13.14 3.68 13.50
N ALA A 65 -11.84 3.41 13.35
CA ALA A 65 -11.28 2.07 13.49
C ALA A 65 -11.54 1.47 14.88
N ILE A 66 -11.38 2.24 15.96
CA ILE A 66 -11.62 1.78 17.34
C ILE A 66 -13.09 1.38 17.51
N GLU A 67 -14.03 2.18 17.02
CA GLU A 67 -15.45 1.86 17.11
C GLU A 67 -15.83 0.63 16.26
N LEU A 68 -15.28 0.48 15.06
CA LEU A 68 -15.46 -0.72 14.23
C LEU A 68 -14.94 -1.97 14.93
N ALA A 69 -13.75 -1.89 15.53
CA ALA A 69 -13.17 -2.99 16.30
C ALA A 69 -14.02 -3.37 17.52
N ARG A 70 -14.58 -2.37 18.23
CA ARG A 70 -15.50 -2.58 19.37
C ARG A 70 -16.76 -3.36 18.94
N ARG A 71 -17.17 -3.24 17.69
CA ARG A 71 -18.29 -4.01 17.07
C ARG A 71 -17.86 -5.38 16.55
N GLY A 72 -16.60 -5.78 16.73
CA GLY A 72 -16.08 -7.06 16.27
C GLY A 72 -15.71 -7.08 14.77
N ILE A 73 -15.58 -5.92 14.13
CA ILE A 73 -15.15 -5.82 12.73
C ILE A 73 -13.62 -5.79 12.69
N ASP A 74 -13.03 -6.64 11.86
CA ASP A 74 -11.59 -6.68 11.62
C ASP A 74 -11.16 -5.41 10.86
N VAL A 75 -10.28 -4.60 11.46
CA VAL A 75 -9.91 -3.27 10.98
C VAL A 75 -8.47 -2.93 11.26
N ASP A 76 -7.81 -2.28 10.29
CA ASP A 76 -6.52 -1.60 10.47
C ASP A 76 -6.71 -0.09 10.24
N GLY A 77 -5.82 0.72 10.83
CA GLY A 77 -5.75 2.15 10.55
C GLY A 77 -4.44 2.53 9.87
N VAL A 78 -4.50 3.50 8.96
CA VAL A 78 -3.31 4.11 8.36
C VAL A 78 -3.40 5.63 8.37
N ASP A 79 -2.32 6.30 8.75
CA ASP A 79 -2.21 7.76 8.71
C ASP A 79 -0.77 8.19 8.44
N LEU A 80 -0.62 9.37 7.86
CA LEU A 80 0.66 10.02 7.60
C LEU A 80 1.26 10.68 8.85
N ASP A 81 0.41 11.11 9.80
CA ASP A 81 0.83 11.84 10.99
C ASP A 81 1.19 10.91 12.15
N PRO A 82 2.49 10.79 12.52
CA PRO A 82 2.92 9.93 13.62
C PRO A 82 2.41 10.41 14.97
N ASP A 83 2.14 11.72 15.15
CA ASP A 83 1.62 12.25 16.42
C ASP A 83 0.16 11.81 16.61
N LEU A 84 -0.69 11.91 15.55
CA LEU A 84 -2.05 11.38 15.58
C LEU A 84 -2.07 9.87 15.85
N LEU A 85 -1.19 9.12 15.17
CA LEU A 85 -1.05 7.68 15.41
C LEU A 85 -0.55 7.33 16.81
N SER A 86 0.15 8.23 17.50
CA SER A 86 0.54 8.01 18.91
C SER A 86 -0.68 7.92 19.83
N TYR A 87 -1.71 8.74 19.57
CA TYR A 87 -3.01 8.68 20.26
C TYR A 87 -3.77 7.40 19.90
N ALA A 88 -3.84 7.04 18.61
CA ALA A 88 -4.49 5.81 18.19
C ALA A 88 -3.89 4.57 18.87
N ARG A 89 -2.55 4.48 18.93
CA ARG A 89 -1.84 3.39 19.63
C ARG A 89 -2.06 3.39 21.12
N ARG A 90 -2.16 4.55 21.75
CA ARG A 90 -2.46 4.68 23.18
C ARG A 90 -3.89 4.22 23.49
N ASN A 91 -4.85 4.63 22.65
CA ASN A 91 -6.27 4.37 22.86
C ASN A 91 -6.67 2.92 22.52
N ALA A 92 -6.00 2.30 21.53
CA ALA A 92 -6.22 0.92 21.13
C ALA A 92 -4.92 0.22 20.72
N PRO A 93 -4.08 -0.19 21.69
CA PRO A 93 -2.77 -0.80 21.43
C PRO A 93 -2.84 -2.19 20.79
N HIS A 94 -4.01 -2.81 20.79
CA HIS A 94 -4.26 -4.13 20.20
C HIS A 94 -4.60 -4.08 18.70
N LEU A 95 -4.87 -2.89 18.15
CA LEU A 95 -5.13 -2.72 16.72
C LEU A 95 -3.83 -2.48 15.94
N THR A 96 -3.89 -2.76 14.65
CA THR A 96 -2.77 -2.50 13.73
C THR A 96 -2.85 -1.07 13.20
N TRP A 97 -1.80 -0.29 13.46
CA TRP A 97 -1.67 1.09 13.04
C TRP A 97 -0.45 1.25 12.14
N HIS A 98 -0.69 1.60 10.88
CA HIS A 98 0.35 1.83 9.88
C HIS A 98 0.69 3.33 9.80
N HIS A 99 1.98 3.65 9.82
CA HIS A 99 2.46 4.99 9.53
C HIS A 99 2.93 5.01 8.07
N ASP A 100 2.08 5.50 7.16
CA ASP A 100 2.37 5.49 5.72
C ASP A 100 1.56 6.59 5.00
N ASP A 101 2.00 6.95 3.77
CA ASP A 101 1.32 7.89 2.89
C ASP A 101 0.30 7.15 2.01
N LEU A 102 -0.96 7.58 2.02
CA LEU A 102 -2.04 7.00 1.23
C LEU A 102 -1.74 6.98 -0.28
N ALA A 103 -0.93 7.90 -0.79
CA ALA A 103 -0.55 7.95 -2.20
C ALA A 103 0.45 6.84 -2.61
N SER A 104 1.14 6.23 -1.64
CA SER A 104 2.24 5.28 -1.90
C SER A 104 2.29 4.08 -0.97
N MET A 105 1.36 3.96 -0.03
CA MET A 105 1.34 2.90 0.99
C MET A 105 1.46 1.50 0.38
N GLN A 106 2.12 0.61 1.12
CA GLN A 106 2.27 -0.80 0.77
C GLN A 106 1.96 -1.66 2.00
N LEU A 107 0.69 -1.89 2.26
CA LEU A 107 0.24 -2.69 3.40
C LEU A 107 0.29 -4.19 3.08
N PRO A 108 0.42 -5.05 4.11
CA PRO A 108 0.65 -6.48 3.93
C PRO A 108 -0.59 -7.26 3.49
N ARG A 109 -1.80 -6.69 3.65
CA ARG A 109 -3.06 -7.35 3.31
C ARG A 109 -3.99 -6.48 2.47
N ARG A 110 -5.07 -7.08 2.01
CA ARG A 110 -6.19 -6.41 1.35
C ARG A 110 -7.39 -6.30 2.26
N TYR A 111 -8.32 -5.46 1.84
CA TYR A 111 -9.50 -5.07 2.61
C TYR A 111 -10.75 -5.19 1.75
N GLY A 112 -11.85 -5.58 2.36
CA GLY A 112 -13.15 -5.53 1.73
C GLY A 112 -13.68 -4.10 1.60
N VAL A 113 -13.26 -3.21 2.52
CA VAL A 113 -13.57 -1.78 2.49
C VAL A 113 -12.32 -0.96 2.76
N VAL A 114 -12.06 0.05 1.92
CA VAL A 114 -11.15 1.16 2.24
C VAL A 114 -12.01 2.40 2.48
N ALA A 115 -12.06 2.85 3.73
CA ALA A 115 -12.84 3.99 4.16
C ALA A 115 -11.93 5.22 4.33
N MET A 116 -12.37 6.36 3.82
CA MET A 116 -11.72 7.68 3.95
C MET A 116 -12.70 8.68 4.59
N PRO A 117 -13.00 8.54 5.89
CA PRO A 117 -13.87 9.46 6.61
C PRO A 117 -13.15 10.77 6.92
N GLY A 118 -13.89 11.79 7.36
CA GLY A 118 -13.28 13.00 7.90
C GLY A 118 -12.55 13.90 6.90
N ASN A 119 -13.01 13.99 5.67
CA ASN A 119 -12.46 14.88 4.66
C ASN A 119 -11.05 14.48 4.11
N VAL A 120 -10.64 13.25 4.21
CA VAL A 120 -9.31 12.79 3.79
C VAL A 120 -8.97 13.25 2.38
N MET A 121 -9.88 13.09 1.42
CA MET A 121 -9.63 13.45 0.01
C MET A 121 -9.32 14.93 -0.23
N ILE A 122 -9.86 15.84 0.59
CA ILE A 122 -9.57 17.28 0.46
C ILE A 122 -8.35 17.70 1.29
N PHE A 123 -7.90 16.87 2.21
CA PHE A 123 -6.63 17.04 2.92
C PHE A 123 -5.42 16.54 2.13
N CYS A 124 -5.62 15.62 1.18
CA CYS A 124 -4.56 15.22 0.25
C CYS A 124 -4.25 16.35 -0.74
N HIS A 125 -2.97 16.52 -1.09
CA HIS A 125 -2.57 17.50 -2.09
C HIS A 125 -3.25 17.18 -3.45
N PRO A 126 -3.79 18.16 -4.19
CA PRO A 126 -4.56 17.92 -5.41
C PRO A 126 -3.88 17.00 -6.42
N HIS A 127 -2.57 17.12 -6.65
CA HIS A 127 -1.83 16.28 -7.60
C HIS A 127 -1.65 14.84 -7.14
N GLN A 128 -1.88 14.52 -5.87
CA GLN A 128 -1.78 13.16 -5.33
C GLN A 128 -3.12 12.42 -5.25
N ARG A 129 -4.25 13.11 -5.38
CA ARG A 129 -5.59 12.51 -5.23
C ARG A 129 -5.79 11.27 -6.10
N ARG A 130 -5.27 11.30 -7.34
CA ARG A 130 -5.30 10.13 -8.23
C ARG A 130 -4.48 8.97 -7.68
N ALA A 131 -3.30 9.23 -7.14
CA ALA A 131 -2.44 8.20 -6.55
C ALA A 131 -3.10 7.60 -5.30
N VAL A 132 -3.76 8.41 -4.46
CA VAL A 132 -4.52 7.95 -3.28
C VAL A 132 -5.64 6.99 -3.70
N VAL A 133 -6.48 7.34 -4.67
CA VAL A 133 -7.54 6.45 -5.17
C VAL A 133 -6.95 5.18 -5.77
N HIS A 134 -5.91 5.30 -6.59
CA HIS A 134 -5.25 4.16 -7.21
C HIS A 134 -4.67 3.19 -6.15
N THR A 135 -4.00 3.72 -5.14
CA THR A 135 -3.42 2.92 -4.06
C THR A 135 -4.49 2.28 -3.20
N ALA A 136 -5.59 2.99 -2.91
CA ALA A 136 -6.74 2.41 -2.21
C ALA A 136 -7.29 1.19 -2.96
N VAL A 137 -7.45 1.27 -4.30
CA VAL A 137 -7.91 0.13 -5.14
C VAL A 137 -6.94 -1.04 -5.10
N GLN A 138 -5.63 -0.80 -5.05
CA GLN A 138 -4.64 -1.89 -4.94
C GLN A 138 -4.75 -2.67 -3.62
N HIS A 139 -5.28 -2.04 -2.57
CA HIS A 139 -5.52 -2.66 -1.27
C HIS A 139 -6.95 -3.19 -1.10
N LEU A 140 -7.81 -3.12 -2.13
CA LEU A 140 -9.12 -3.75 -2.10
C LEU A 140 -9.08 -5.19 -2.60
N GLU A 141 -9.88 -6.05 -1.96
CA GLU A 141 -10.29 -7.31 -2.55
C GLU A 141 -11.10 -7.08 -3.84
N PRO A 142 -11.14 -8.04 -4.79
CA PRO A 142 -12.07 -7.98 -5.91
C PRO A 142 -13.52 -7.78 -5.40
N GLY A 143 -14.26 -6.84 -5.99
CA GLY A 143 -15.61 -6.48 -5.54
C GLY A 143 -15.67 -5.62 -4.27
N GLY A 144 -14.54 -5.29 -3.66
CA GLY A 144 -14.45 -4.44 -2.48
C GLY A 144 -14.86 -2.99 -2.73
N LEU A 145 -15.01 -2.23 -1.66
CA LEU A 145 -15.61 -0.90 -1.66
C LEU A 145 -14.61 0.19 -1.23
N VAL A 146 -14.61 1.32 -1.93
CA VAL A 146 -14.06 2.60 -1.44
C VAL A 146 -15.20 3.44 -0.94
N VAL A 147 -15.11 3.93 0.30
CA VAL A 147 -16.08 4.85 0.90
C VAL A 147 -15.36 6.13 1.25
N ALA A 148 -15.75 7.26 0.66
CA ALA A 148 -15.15 8.55 0.97
C ALA A 148 -16.20 9.61 1.24
N GLY A 149 -16.02 10.35 2.34
CA GLY A 149 -16.87 11.48 2.71
C GLY A 149 -16.08 12.78 2.76
N PHE A 150 -16.57 13.82 2.09
CA PHE A 150 -15.90 15.13 2.10
C PHE A 150 -16.84 16.30 1.82
N SER A 151 -16.43 17.47 2.31
CA SER A 151 -17.12 18.74 2.06
C SER A 151 -16.97 19.16 0.60
N LEU A 152 -18.02 19.69 0.04
CA LEU A 152 -18.08 20.26 -1.31
C LEU A 152 -17.92 21.80 -1.31
N VAL A 153 -17.82 22.40 -0.11
CA VAL A 153 -17.63 23.83 0.09
C VAL A 153 -16.21 24.07 0.57
N ASP A 154 -15.53 25.05 0.00
CA ASP A 154 -14.15 25.42 0.35
C ASP A 154 -13.19 24.20 0.43
N ASN A 155 -13.35 23.28 -0.50
CA ASN A 155 -12.74 21.96 -0.46
C ASN A 155 -11.42 21.84 -1.23
N GLY A 156 -10.80 22.95 -1.61
CA GLY A 156 -9.56 22.96 -2.40
C GLY A 156 -9.77 22.46 -3.84
N GLY A 157 -10.98 22.66 -4.41
CA GLY A 157 -11.28 22.38 -5.81
C GLY A 157 -11.50 20.90 -6.12
N LEU A 158 -12.07 20.11 -5.22
CA LEU A 158 -12.52 18.73 -5.53
C LEU A 158 -14.05 18.71 -5.67
N THR A 159 -14.52 18.54 -6.88
CA THR A 159 -15.94 18.32 -7.17
C THR A 159 -16.30 16.84 -7.15
N LEU A 160 -17.59 16.50 -7.08
CA LEU A 160 -18.05 15.10 -7.21
C LEU A 160 -17.71 14.52 -8.57
N ASP A 161 -17.87 15.28 -9.65
CA ASP A 161 -17.55 14.84 -11.00
C ASP A 161 -16.05 14.51 -11.15
N GLU A 162 -15.18 15.35 -10.58
CA GLU A 162 -13.75 15.08 -10.55
C GLU A 162 -13.41 13.85 -9.72
N TYR A 163 -14.03 13.69 -8.55
CA TYR A 163 -13.83 12.49 -7.72
C TYR A 163 -14.32 11.24 -8.43
N ASP A 164 -15.48 11.25 -9.05
CA ASP A 164 -16.01 10.14 -9.82
C ASP A 164 -15.12 9.80 -11.02
N ALA A 165 -14.59 10.82 -11.71
CA ALA A 165 -13.63 10.60 -12.79
C ALA A 165 -12.33 9.94 -12.31
N LEU A 166 -11.81 10.32 -11.14
CA LEU A 166 -10.66 9.67 -10.51
C LEU A 166 -10.97 8.20 -10.17
N CYS A 167 -12.15 7.94 -9.62
CA CYS A 167 -12.62 6.59 -9.29
C CYS A 167 -12.77 5.73 -10.56
N ALA A 168 -13.45 6.24 -11.58
CA ALA A 168 -13.65 5.53 -12.85
C ALA A 168 -12.32 5.22 -13.56
N ALA A 169 -11.35 6.13 -13.52
CA ALA A 169 -10.00 5.90 -14.04
C ALA A 169 -9.21 4.82 -13.29
N CYS A 170 -9.71 4.37 -12.15
CA CYS A 170 -9.14 3.30 -11.31
C CYS A 170 -10.04 2.04 -11.25
N ASP A 171 -10.91 1.83 -12.26
CA ASP A 171 -11.84 0.69 -12.34
C ASP A 171 -12.83 0.59 -11.15
N LEU A 172 -13.23 1.74 -10.60
CA LEU A 172 -14.28 1.85 -9.59
C LEU A 172 -15.58 2.33 -10.22
N THR A 173 -16.69 1.76 -9.81
CA THR A 173 -18.05 2.17 -10.23
C THR A 173 -18.83 2.71 -9.03
N LEU A 174 -19.48 3.86 -9.17
CA LEU A 174 -20.36 4.42 -8.14
C LEU A 174 -21.51 3.45 -7.85
N VAL A 175 -21.69 3.11 -6.59
CA VAL A 175 -22.78 2.23 -6.08
C VAL A 175 -23.85 3.06 -5.42
N ASP A 176 -23.45 4.00 -4.55
CA ASP A 176 -24.40 4.83 -3.79
C ASP A 176 -23.75 6.17 -3.38
N ARG A 177 -24.62 7.14 -3.03
CA ARG A 177 -24.19 8.46 -2.54
C ARG A 177 -25.16 9.00 -1.52
N PHE A 178 -24.62 9.43 -0.38
CA PHE A 178 -25.36 9.99 0.74
C PHE A 178 -24.94 11.42 1.02
N ALA A 179 -25.84 12.20 1.61
CA ALA A 179 -25.55 13.57 2.06
C ALA A 179 -24.82 13.57 3.42
N THR A 180 -24.98 12.51 4.20
CA THR A 180 -24.40 12.38 5.53
C THR A 180 -23.97 10.92 5.79
N TRP A 181 -23.19 10.71 6.83
CA TRP A 181 -22.79 9.38 7.26
C TRP A 181 -23.92 8.55 7.92
N GLU A 182 -25.04 9.17 8.26
CA GLU A 182 -26.24 8.50 8.72
C GLU A 182 -27.10 7.92 7.58
N GLY A 183 -26.59 8.03 6.33
CA GLY A 183 -27.26 7.41 5.18
C GLY A 183 -28.39 8.24 4.57
N ALA A 184 -28.46 9.56 4.83
CA ALA A 184 -29.44 10.41 4.16
C ALA A 184 -29.15 10.49 2.65
N PRO A 185 -30.11 10.22 1.76
CA PRO A 185 -29.90 10.22 0.31
C PRO A 185 -29.35 11.58 -0.17
N TYR A 186 -28.38 11.54 -1.08
CA TYR A 186 -27.81 12.75 -1.65
C TYR A 186 -28.71 13.32 -2.74
N SER A 187 -29.18 14.55 -2.54
CA SER A 187 -29.96 15.33 -3.51
C SER A 187 -29.35 16.68 -3.83
N GLY A 188 -28.07 16.85 -3.53
CA GLY A 188 -27.34 18.13 -3.52
C GLY A 188 -26.98 18.54 -2.10
N GLY A 189 -26.09 19.52 -1.94
CA GLY A 189 -25.67 20.03 -0.64
C GLY A 189 -24.16 20.18 -0.50
N GLU A 190 -23.72 20.47 0.71
CA GLU A 190 -22.36 20.89 1.02
C GLU A 190 -21.42 19.74 1.43
N TYR A 191 -21.96 18.52 1.56
CA TYR A 191 -21.19 17.32 1.94
C TYR A 191 -21.73 16.11 1.19
N ALA A 192 -20.86 15.19 0.82
CA ALA A 192 -21.25 13.93 0.23
C ALA A 192 -20.40 12.77 0.75
N VAL A 193 -21.03 11.61 0.92
CA VAL A 193 -20.40 10.31 1.16
C VAL A 193 -20.66 9.46 -0.06
N SER A 194 -19.63 9.05 -0.77
CA SER A 194 -19.72 8.24 -1.98
C SER A 194 -19.19 6.85 -1.74
N ILE A 195 -19.91 5.84 -2.21
CA ILE A 195 -19.52 4.44 -2.18
C ILE A 195 -19.25 3.99 -3.60
N HIS A 196 -18.02 3.58 -3.87
CA HIS A 196 -17.62 3.02 -5.15
C HIS A 196 -17.19 1.58 -4.98
N ARG A 197 -17.53 0.73 -5.95
CA ARG A 197 -17.20 -0.70 -5.98
C ARG A 197 -16.08 -0.96 -6.98
N ARG A 198 -15.07 -1.71 -6.55
CA ARG A 198 -14.05 -2.28 -7.44
C ARG A 198 -14.68 -3.40 -8.29
N THR A 199 -14.29 -3.48 -9.57
CA THR A 199 -14.72 -4.58 -10.43
C THR A 199 -14.21 -5.93 -9.90
N ASP A 200 -14.94 -7.02 -10.17
CA ASP A 200 -14.54 -8.39 -9.77
C ASP A 200 -13.42 -8.96 -10.67
N ARG A 201 -12.99 -8.21 -11.68
CA ARG A 201 -11.94 -8.67 -12.59
C ARG A 201 -10.61 -8.85 -11.88
N PHE A 202 -10.02 -10.05 -12.00
CA PHE A 202 -8.67 -10.31 -11.53
C PHE A 202 -7.65 -9.49 -12.34
N THR A 203 -6.82 -8.73 -11.67
CA THR A 203 -5.87 -7.79 -12.28
C THR A 203 -4.43 -8.22 -12.04
N VAL A 204 -3.46 -7.54 -12.71
CA VAL A 204 -2.03 -7.74 -12.40
C VAL A 204 -1.68 -7.39 -10.95
N HIS A 205 -2.43 -6.49 -10.32
CA HIS A 205 -2.24 -6.16 -8.90
C HIS A 205 -2.71 -7.28 -7.98
N ASP A 206 -3.75 -8.02 -8.37
CA ASP A 206 -4.20 -9.20 -7.65
C ASP A 206 -3.16 -10.31 -7.73
N ALA A 207 -2.64 -10.58 -8.92
CA ALA A 207 -1.55 -11.54 -9.13
C ALA A 207 -0.28 -11.17 -8.34
N LEU A 208 0.05 -9.88 -8.28
CA LEU A 208 1.17 -9.38 -7.51
C LEU A 208 0.95 -9.53 -6.00
N HIS A 209 -0.27 -9.26 -5.53
CA HIS A 209 -0.62 -9.44 -4.12
C HIS A 209 -0.52 -10.91 -3.71
N GLU A 210 -1.12 -11.82 -4.47
CA GLU A 210 -1.00 -13.27 -4.22
C GLU A 210 0.46 -13.75 -4.21
N ALA A 211 1.25 -13.29 -5.20
CA ALA A 211 2.67 -13.62 -5.25
C ALA A 211 3.42 -13.16 -3.99
N ARG A 212 3.17 -11.94 -3.53
CA ARG A 212 3.81 -11.36 -2.34
C ARG A 212 3.37 -12.06 -1.05
N ALA A 213 2.14 -12.52 -0.96
CA ALA A 213 1.63 -13.28 0.19
C ALA A 213 2.28 -14.66 0.31
N SER A 214 2.75 -15.24 -0.81
CA SER A 214 3.37 -16.57 -0.83
C SER A 214 4.87 -16.57 -0.56
N ILE A 215 5.58 -15.43 -0.70
CA ILE A 215 7.04 -15.34 -0.63
C ILE A 215 7.53 -14.56 0.58
N ARG A 216 8.78 -14.83 1.00
CA ARG A 216 9.53 -13.87 1.84
C ARG A 216 9.98 -12.69 1.00
N ARG A 217 9.97 -11.50 1.61
CA ARG A 217 10.47 -10.29 0.98
C ARG A 217 11.60 -9.69 1.82
N VAL A 218 12.71 -9.29 1.19
CA VAL A 218 13.91 -8.80 1.88
C VAL A 218 14.09 -7.32 1.58
N ARG A 219 14.35 -6.50 2.58
CA ARG A 219 14.67 -5.06 2.41
C ARG A 219 16.14 -4.90 1.97
N ALA A 220 16.46 -3.79 1.33
CA ALA A 220 17.81 -3.53 0.82
C ALA A 220 18.90 -3.60 1.91
N ALA A 221 18.66 -2.99 3.07
CA ALA A 221 19.61 -3.04 4.18
C ALA A 221 19.81 -4.47 4.72
N ASP A 222 18.73 -5.25 4.82
CA ASP A 222 18.81 -6.63 5.30
C ASP A 222 19.54 -7.52 4.29
N LEU A 223 19.30 -7.32 2.99
CA LEU A 223 20.03 -8.03 1.93
C LEU A 223 21.54 -7.72 1.98
N ALA A 224 21.92 -6.47 2.20
CA ALA A 224 23.33 -6.08 2.33
C ALA A 224 24.01 -6.83 3.50
N VAL A 225 23.34 -6.97 4.63
CA VAL A 225 23.83 -7.76 5.78
C VAL A 225 23.94 -9.25 5.42
N LEU A 226 22.96 -9.83 4.74
CA LEU A 226 22.98 -11.23 4.31
C LEU A 226 24.12 -11.52 3.33
N LEU A 227 24.43 -10.60 2.41
CA LEU A 227 25.49 -10.74 1.43
C LEU A 227 26.88 -10.68 2.08
N ALA A 228 27.04 -9.95 3.18
CA ALA A 228 28.27 -9.89 3.96
C ALA A 228 28.46 -11.09 4.93
N GLY A 229 27.45 -11.92 5.07
CA GLY A 229 27.42 -13.05 5.99
C GLY A 229 28.14 -14.31 5.45
N PRO A 230 28.24 -15.36 6.27
CA PRO A 230 28.97 -16.60 5.90
C PRO A 230 28.25 -17.45 4.85
N ASN A 231 26.94 -17.30 4.67
CA ASN A 231 26.11 -18.03 3.73
C ASN A 231 25.24 -17.07 2.90
N PRO A 232 25.85 -16.30 1.99
CA PRO A 232 25.12 -15.31 1.23
C PRO A 232 24.09 -15.96 0.29
N PRO A 233 22.90 -15.34 0.12
CA PRO A 233 21.96 -15.80 -0.89
C PRO A 233 22.49 -15.53 -2.30
N VAL A 234 22.08 -16.34 -3.26
CA VAL A 234 22.31 -16.03 -4.67
C VAL A 234 21.37 -14.91 -5.08
N VAL A 235 21.91 -13.81 -5.59
CA VAL A 235 21.10 -12.72 -6.14
C VAL A 235 20.88 -12.96 -7.62
N VAL A 236 19.60 -13.01 -8.03
CA VAL A 236 19.20 -13.20 -9.43
C VAL A 236 18.61 -11.91 -9.98
N ASP A 237 19.38 -11.24 -10.82
CA ASP A 237 18.96 -10.01 -11.49
C ASP A 237 18.14 -10.33 -12.76
N THR A 238 16.87 -9.97 -12.76
CA THR A 238 15.94 -10.28 -13.86
C THR A 238 15.70 -9.10 -14.80
N ARG A 239 16.43 -8.00 -14.62
CA ARG A 239 16.30 -6.78 -15.41
C ARG A 239 16.78 -6.95 -16.84
N THR A 240 16.35 -6.01 -17.69
CA THR A 240 16.89 -5.90 -19.04
C THR A 240 18.38 -5.51 -19.00
N GLN A 241 19.11 -5.86 -20.05
CA GLN A 241 20.51 -5.49 -20.19
C GLN A 241 20.71 -3.96 -20.20
N THR A 242 19.78 -3.24 -20.81
CA THR A 242 19.77 -1.77 -20.83
C THR A 242 19.68 -1.18 -19.41
N ASP A 243 18.79 -1.70 -18.57
CA ASP A 243 18.65 -1.23 -17.17
C ASP A 243 19.89 -1.58 -16.34
N ARG A 244 20.45 -2.76 -16.53
CA ARG A 244 21.67 -3.20 -15.84
C ARG A 244 22.86 -2.30 -16.22
N ALA A 245 23.05 -2.05 -17.49
CA ALA A 245 24.11 -1.15 -17.98
C ALA A 245 23.95 0.28 -17.45
N ARG A 246 22.71 0.77 -17.34
CA ARG A 246 22.41 2.13 -16.92
C ARG A 246 22.57 2.35 -15.42
N PHE A 247 22.14 1.38 -14.60
CA PHE A 247 22.01 1.54 -13.15
C PHE A 247 23.01 0.69 -12.35
N GLY A 248 23.85 -0.09 -13.02
CA GLY A 248 24.73 -1.04 -12.36
C GLY A 248 24.00 -2.26 -11.81
N VAL A 249 24.73 -3.15 -11.15
CA VAL A 249 24.27 -4.41 -10.60
C VAL A 249 24.72 -4.58 -9.14
N ILE A 250 24.05 -5.44 -8.38
CA ILE A 250 24.53 -5.88 -7.07
C ILE A 250 25.70 -6.84 -7.29
N ALA A 251 26.81 -6.63 -6.58
CA ALA A 251 28.02 -7.44 -6.68
C ALA A 251 27.72 -8.95 -6.59
N GLY A 252 28.29 -9.73 -7.48
CA GLY A 252 28.13 -11.18 -7.52
C GLY A 252 26.73 -11.67 -7.95
N SER A 253 25.85 -10.78 -8.40
CA SER A 253 24.53 -11.19 -8.92
C SER A 253 24.64 -11.88 -10.28
N ILE A 254 23.91 -12.99 -10.46
CA ILE A 254 23.75 -13.64 -11.76
C ILE A 254 22.62 -12.97 -12.55
N HIS A 255 22.77 -12.91 -13.87
CA HIS A 255 21.74 -12.38 -14.74
C HIS A 255 20.90 -13.47 -15.37
N VAL A 256 19.62 -13.48 -15.08
CA VAL A 256 18.65 -14.35 -15.75
C VAL A 256 17.43 -13.51 -16.10
N PRO A 257 17.22 -13.17 -17.39
CA PRO A 257 16.07 -12.37 -17.79
C PRO A 257 14.75 -12.97 -17.33
N ARG A 258 13.79 -12.11 -16.93
CA ARG A 258 12.49 -12.55 -16.38
C ARG A 258 11.75 -13.54 -17.29
N THR A 259 11.91 -13.40 -18.61
CA THR A 259 11.23 -14.23 -19.63
C THR A 259 11.68 -15.69 -19.66
N VAL A 260 12.85 -15.97 -19.13
CA VAL A 260 13.46 -17.32 -19.11
C VAL A 260 13.89 -17.77 -17.70
N LEU A 261 13.40 -17.06 -16.68
CA LEU A 261 13.82 -17.24 -15.28
C LEU A 261 13.67 -18.68 -14.83
N GLU A 262 12.51 -19.27 -15.00
CA GLU A 262 12.19 -20.63 -14.58
C GLU A 262 13.04 -21.66 -15.33
N TRP A 263 13.23 -21.46 -16.65
CA TRP A 263 14.00 -22.35 -17.51
C TRP A 263 15.49 -22.40 -17.15
N HIS A 264 16.08 -21.25 -16.83
CA HIS A 264 17.49 -21.17 -16.51
C HIS A 264 17.83 -21.46 -15.06
N LEU A 265 16.84 -21.47 -14.16
CA LEU A 265 17.08 -21.80 -12.75
C LEU A 265 16.67 -23.23 -12.39
N ASP A 266 15.73 -23.88 -13.12
CA ASP A 266 15.29 -25.24 -12.83
C ASP A 266 16.45 -26.24 -12.92
N PRO A 267 16.84 -26.90 -11.80
CA PRO A 267 17.89 -27.88 -11.79
C PRO A 267 17.65 -29.11 -12.70
N ALA A 268 16.39 -29.38 -13.04
CA ALA A 268 16.00 -30.49 -13.91
C ALA A 268 16.12 -30.13 -15.41
N ASN A 269 16.37 -28.84 -15.75
CA ASN A 269 16.42 -28.37 -17.13
C ASN A 269 17.87 -28.38 -17.68
N GLY A 270 18.05 -28.86 -18.89
CA GLY A 270 19.35 -28.90 -19.58
C GLY A 270 19.90 -27.51 -19.97
N PHE A 271 19.08 -26.46 -19.96
CA PHE A 271 19.46 -25.07 -20.24
C PHE A 271 19.74 -24.25 -18.98
N ARG A 272 20.05 -24.91 -17.88
CA ARG A 272 20.31 -24.29 -16.60
C ARG A 272 21.52 -23.36 -16.65
N HIS A 273 21.39 -22.16 -16.03
CA HIS A 273 22.52 -21.25 -15.82
C HIS A 273 23.62 -21.95 -14.99
N PRO A 274 24.93 -21.85 -15.37
CA PRO A 274 26.01 -22.56 -14.66
C PRO A 274 26.09 -22.27 -13.16
N GLN A 275 25.75 -21.05 -12.74
CA GLN A 275 25.74 -20.60 -11.33
C GLN A 275 24.36 -20.64 -10.69
N ALA A 276 23.37 -21.29 -11.31
CA ALA A 276 22.03 -21.37 -10.75
C ALA A 276 22.03 -22.11 -9.40
N PRO A 277 21.29 -21.61 -8.40
CA PRO A 277 21.22 -22.23 -7.07
C PRO A 277 20.48 -23.58 -7.13
N SER A 278 20.73 -24.45 -6.14
CA SER A 278 19.90 -25.63 -5.91
C SER A 278 18.54 -25.24 -5.32
N PHE A 279 17.56 -26.15 -5.31
CA PHE A 279 16.20 -25.90 -4.79
C PHE A 279 16.15 -25.38 -3.33
N HIS A 280 17.16 -25.73 -2.52
CA HIS A 280 17.20 -25.39 -1.10
C HIS A 280 18.15 -24.23 -0.77
N GLN A 281 18.93 -23.79 -1.74
CA GLN A 281 19.85 -22.66 -1.54
C GLN A 281 19.09 -21.34 -1.50
N PRO A 282 19.37 -20.47 -0.51
CA PRO A 282 18.72 -19.16 -0.45
C PRO A 282 18.98 -18.34 -1.72
N LEU A 283 17.93 -17.76 -2.29
CA LEU A 283 18.05 -16.88 -3.42
C LEU A 283 17.12 -15.66 -3.30
N VAL A 284 17.55 -14.53 -3.88
CA VAL A 284 16.79 -13.27 -3.91
C VAL A 284 16.65 -12.81 -5.34
N VAL A 285 15.41 -12.74 -5.82
CA VAL A 285 15.10 -12.26 -7.16
C VAL A 285 15.01 -10.72 -7.15
N VAL A 286 15.68 -10.07 -8.10
CA VAL A 286 15.74 -8.60 -8.19
C VAL A 286 15.24 -8.13 -9.55
N CYS A 287 14.35 -7.13 -9.55
CA CYS A 287 13.98 -6.36 -10.72
C CYS A 287 14.15 -4.85 -10.44
N ASN A 288 13.65 -3.97 -11.28
CA ASN A 288 13.81 -2.53 -11.06
C ASN A 288 13.09 -2.00 -9.81
N ARG A 289 11.83 -2.42 -9.57
CA ARG A 289 10.95 -1.85 -8.52
C ARG A 289 10.26 -2.89 -7.62
N GLY A 290 10.65 -4.16 -7.68
CA GLY A 290 10.07 -5.21 -6.82
C GLY A 290 8.62 -5.60 -7.20
N TYR A 291 8.27 -5.56 -8.48
CA TYR A 291 7.00 -6.06 -9.00
C TYR A 291 7.18 -7.41 -9.71
N SER A 292 7.85 -7.43 -10.86
CA SER A 292 8.06 -8.66 -11.63
C SER A 292 8.94 -9.67 -10.89
N SER A 293 9.84 -9.23 -10.01
CA SER A 293 10.63 -10.12 -9.15
C SER A 293 9.77 -10.86 -8.13
N SER A 294 8.74 -10.21 -7.54
CA SER A 294 7.81 -10.90 -6.64
C SER A 294 7.08 -12.03 -7.36
N MET A 295 6.55 -11.75 -8.56
CA MET A 295 5.89 -12.78 -9.39
C MET A 295 6.86 -13.89 -9.81
N GLY A 296 8.11 -13.54 -10.14
CA GLY A 296 9.16 -14.51 -10.46
C GLY A 296 9.54 -15.39 -9.27
N ALA A 297 9.67 -14.81 -8.10
CA ALA A 297 9.95 -15.55 -6.86
C ALA A 297 8.83 -16.56 -6.54
N ALA A 298 7.57 -16.14 -6.64
CA ALA A 298 6.41 -17.03 -6.46
C ALA A 298 6.38 -18.16 -7.51
N SER A 299 6.73 -17.86 -8.76
CA SER A 299 6.83 -18.87 -9.82
C SER A 299 7.92 -19.90 -9.52
N LEU A 300 9.09 -19.47 -9.04
CA LEU A 300 10.17 -20.37 -8.63
C LEU A 300 9.77 -21.28 -7.45
N GLN A 301 9.01 -20.76 -6.46
CA GLN A 301 8.48 -21.60 -5.39
C GLN A 301 7.58 -22.72 -5.94
N ARG A 302 6.74 -22.42 -6.92
CA ARG A 302 5.83 -23.41 -7.55
C ARG A 302 6.56 -24.54 -8.24
N ILE A 303 7.79 -24.32 -8.73
CA ILE A 303 8.64 -25.36 -9.33
C ILE A 303 9.61 -26.00 -8.34
N GLY A 304 9.50 -25.72 -7.02
CA GLY A 304 10.18 -26.45 -5.97
C GLY A 304 11.29 -25.73 -5.21
N PHE A 305 11.57 -24.46 -5.51
CA PHE A 305 12.53 -23.69 -4.70
C PHE A 305 11.94 -23.34 -3.32
N THR A 306 12.62 -23.73 -2.25
CA THR A 306 12.09 -23.61 -0.88
C THR A 306 12.55 -22.35 -0.14
N ALA A 307 13.60 -21.68 -0.61
CA ALA A 307 14.23 -20.54 0.05
C ALA A 307 14.32 -19.32 -0.88
N VAL A 308 13.21 -18.98 -1.55
CA VAL A 308 13.10 -17.86 -2.50
C VAL A 308 12.57 -16.64 -1.80
N SER A 309 13.16 -15.49 -2.13
CA SER A 309 12.73 -14.16 -1.71
C SER A 309 12.79 -13.19 -2.89
N ASP A 310 12.17 -12.01 -2.75
CA ASP A 310 12.42 -10.88 -3.65
C ASP A 310 12.91 -9.65 -2.88
N LEU A 311 13.59 -8.74 -3.59
CA LEU A 311 14.05 -7.47 -3.03
C LEU A 311 12.90 -6.45 -3.04
N VAL A 312 12.47 -6.01 -1.84
CA VAL A 312 11.47 -4.95 -1.67
C VAL A 312 11.95 -3.67 -2.36
N GLY A 313 11.12 -3.13 -3.26
CA GLY A 313 11.46 -1.95 -4.05
C GLY A 313 12.53 -2.17 -5.14
N GLY A 314 13.07 -3.39 -5.25
CA GLY A 314 14.03 -3.78 -6.27
C GLY A 314 15.32 -2.99 -6.26
N MET A 315 15.97 -2.91 -7.42
CA MET A 315 17.25 -2.17 -7.57
C MET A 315 17.12 -0.69 -7.25
N HIS A 316 15.94 -0.11 -7.45
CA HIS A 316 15.70 1.29 -7.07
C HIS A 316 15.86 1.49 -5.55
N ALA A 317 15.30 0.62 -4.73
CA ALA A 317 15.46 0.69 -3.27
C ALA A 317 16.91 0.45 -2.83
N TRP A 318 17.65 -0.45 -3.52
CA TRP A 318 19.06 -0.70 -3.26
C TRP A 318 19.89 0.58 -3.47
N ILE A 319 19.70 1.27 -4.60
CA ILE A 319 20.40 2.52 -4.94
C ILE A 319 19.99 3.66 -4.01
N THR A 320 18.70 3.80 -3.71
CA THR A 320 18.20 4.84 -2.80
C THR A 320 18.76 4.70 -1.38
N ALA A 321 19.04 3.46 -0.95
CA ALA A 321 19.69 3.18 0.32
C ALA A 321 21.22 3.48 0.30
N GLY A 322 21.76 3.98 -0.80
CA GLY A 322 23.20 4.29 -0.95
C GLY A 322 24.11 3.06 -0.98
N LEU A 323 23.54 1.86 -1.28
CA LEU A 323 24.31 0.62 -1.30
C LEU A 323 25.13 0.49 -2.59
N PRO A 324 26.28 -0.20 -2.55
CA PRO A 324 27.23 -0.25 -3.66
C PRO A 324 26.66 -0.99 -4.87
N VAL A 325 27.00 -0.48 -6.05
CA VAL A 325 26.68 -1.09 -7.35
C VAL A 325 27.98 -1.25 -8.16
N GLU A 326 28.02 -2.30 -8.97
CA GLU A 326 29.11 -2.57 -9.90
C GLU A 326 28.65 -2.37 -11.35
N PRO A 327 29.57 -2.12 -12.31
CA PRO A 327 29.23 -2.19 -13.73
C PRO A 327 28.66 -3.55 -14.11
N ALA A 328 27.68 -3.57 -15.01
CA ALA A 328 27.13 -4.84 -15.48
C ALA A 328 28.15 -5.59 -16.35
N ASP A 329 28.37 -6.86 -16.03
CA ASP A 329 29.08 -7.78 -16.92
C ASP A 329 28.11 -8.32 -18.00
N HIS A 330 28.60 -8.42 -19.22
CA HIS A 330 27.86 -8.89 -20.39
C HIS A 330 28.31 -10.28 -20.89
N SER A 331 29.31 -10.89 -20.25
CA SER A 331 29.92 -12.15 -20.67
C SER A 331 28.97 -13.37 -20.65
N HIS A 332 27.83 -13.25 -19.97
CA HIS A 332 26.84 -14.33 -19.83
C HIS A 332 25.79 -14.37 -20.97
N LEU A 333 25.89 -13.49 -21.97
CA LEU A 333 24.97 -13.47 -23.14
C LEU A 333 25.35 -14.50 -24.21
N ASP A 334 26.44 -15.21 -24.05
CA ASP A 334 26.94 -16.24 -24.98
C ASP A 334 26.39 -17.63 -24.60
N PHE A 335 25.05 -17.76 -24.53
CA PHE A 335 24.36 -19.05 -24.35
C PHE A 335 23.86 -19.61 -25.68
#